data_de0c2bd4fcaa8e3fc8e1c7c188040f0e
#
_entry.id   de0c2bd4fcaa8e3fc8e1c7c188040f0e
#
_cell.length_a   1.000
_cell.length_b   1.000
_cell.length_c   1.000
_cell.angle_alpha   90.00
_cell.angle_beta   90.00
_cell.angle_gamma   90.00
#
_symmetry.space_group_name_H-M   'P 1'
#
loop_
_entity.id
_entity.type
_entity.pdbx_description
1 polymer ?
#
loop_
_entity_poly.entity_id
_entity_poly.type
_entity_poly.pdbx_seq_one_letter_code
_entity_poly.pdbx_strand_id
1 'polypeptide(L)'
;ILAVVAGLTLSGAAALSHDLWVNVVRKGHADETEQLKVARIATLLLGMVAMILGIIFKGQNVAYMVGLAFAIAASANFPTLLMSMLWRGLTTKGAVASIVVGTFSALILIYLSPAIQIDVLKHQAAIFPLKNPGLVTIPLSFIVGIVVSLFTTEVGADEKFAETEHRIAGDY
;
A
#
# COMPACT_ATOMS: atom_id res chain seq x y z
N ILE A 1 20.85 5.52 9.86
CA ILE A 1 19.71 4.64 10.23
C ILE A 1 18.65 5.45 10.96
N LEU A 2 18.95 6.17 12.06
CA LEU A 2 17.95 6.95 12.82
C LEU A 2 17.21 7.98 11.98
N ALA A 3 17.88 8.69 11.08
CA ALA A 3 17.25 9.69 10.20
C ALA A 3 16.24 9.05 9.23
N VAL A 4 16.55 7.86 8.69
CA VAL A 4 15.66 7.13 7.79
C VAL A 4 14.41 6.64 8.54
N VAL A 5 14.59 6.06 9.73
CA VAL A 5 13.49 5.59 10.57
C VAL A 5 12.58 6.76 10.98
N ALA A 6 13.17 7.89 11.37
CA ALA A 6 12.43 9.11 11.72
C ALA A 6 11.64 9.64 10.51
N GLY A 7 12.24 9.67 9.32
CA GLY A 7 11.57 10.09 8.09
C GLY A 7 10.39 9.20 7.71
N LEU A 8 10.57 7.87 7.78
CA LEU A 8 9.51 6.91 7.47
C LEU A 8 8.35 6.97 8.48
N THR A 9 8.64 7.07 9.77
CA THR A 9 7.60 7.19 10.79
C THR A 9 6.85 8.51 10.69
N LEU A 10 7.54 9.61 10.41
CA LEU A 10 6.91 10.91 10.20
C LEU A 10 6.03 10.92 8.95
N SER A 11 6.51 10.36 7.83
CA SER A 11 5.72 10.22 6.60
C SER A 11 4.46 9.38 6.81
N GLY A 12 4.58 8.23 7.48
CA GLY A 12 3.44 7.40 7.82
C GLY A 12 2.44 8.09 8.76
N ALA A 13 2.94 8.82 9.77
CA ALA A 13 2.09 9.57 10.67
C ALA A 13 1.39 10.76 9.99
N ALA A 14 2.07 11.43 9.05
CA ALA A 14 1.48 12.49 8.24
C ALA A 14 0.34 11.95 7.35
N ALA A 15 0.55 10.82 6.68
CA ALA A 15 -0.48 10.16 5.88
C ALA A 15 -1.71 9.77 6.73
N LEU A 16 -1.51 9.18 7.91
CA LEU A 16 -2.60 8.83 8.82
C LEU A 16 -3.34 10.06 9.36
N SER A 17 -2.62 11.13 9.70
CA SER A 17 -3.24 12.33 10.29
C SER A 17 -3.90 13.22 9.24
N HIS A 18 -3.24 13.47 8.12
CA HIS A 18 -3.75 14.36 7.09
C HIS A 18 -4.67 13.62 6.13
N ASP A 19 -4.22 12.54 5.49
CA ASP A 19 -4.98 11.93 4.41
C ASP A 19 -6.17 11.14 4.93
N LEU A 20 -5.97 10.38 6.02
CA LEU A 20 -7.05 9.58 6.58
C LEU A 20 -7.93 10.39 7.54
N TRP A 21 -7.34 11.01 8.57
CA TRP A 21 -8.13 11.69 9.60
C TRP A 21 -8.78 12.96 9.08
N VAL A 22 -8.00 13.92 8.56
CA VAL A 22 -8.52 15.20 8.09
C VAL A 22 -9.44 15.02 6.89
N ASN A 23 -8.99 14.33 5.85
CA ASN A 23 -9.72 14.28 4.58
C ASN A 23 -10.87 13.27 4.59
N VAL A 24 -10.67 12.06 5.15
CA VAL A 24 -11.69 11.00 5.11
C VAL A 24 -12.61 11.07 6.30
N VAL A 25 -12.09 11.11 7.53
CA VAL A 25 -12.90 11.04 8.75
C VAL A 25 -13.58 12.40 9.02
N ARG A 26 -12.81 13.49 8.97
CA ARG A 26 -13.30 14.85 9.28
C ARG A 26 -13.79 15.63 8.05
N LYS A 27 -13.65 15.08 6.84
CA LYS A 27 -14.09 15.72 5.58
C LYS A 27 -13.58 17.15 5.42
N GLY A 28 -12.34 17.40 5.78
CA GLY A 28 -11.69 18.71 5.70
C GLY A 28 -11.98 19.67 6.88
N HIS A 29 -12.73 19.26 7.91
CA HIS A 29 -13.11 20.10 9.05
C HIS A 29 -12.33 19.79 10.33
N ALA A 30 -11.05 19.40 10.23
CA ALA A 30 -10.20 19.15 11.39
C ALA A 30 -9.42 20.40 11.78
N ASP A 31 -9.32 20.66 13.09
CA ASP A 31 -8.46 21.71 13.64
C ASP A 31 -6.99 21.27 13.63
N GLU A 32 -6.04 22.22 13.47
CA GLU A 32 -4.59 21.93 13.48
C GLU A 32 -4.16 21.22 14.76
N THR A 33 -4.75 21.59 15.90
CA THR A 33 -4.45 20.94 17.18
C THR A 33 -4.90 19.49 17.22
N GLU A 34 -6.00 19.16 16.57
CA GLU A 34 -6.52 17.80 16.42
C GLU A 34 -5.62 16.98 15.51
N GLN A 35 -5.24 17.54 14.35
CA GLN A 35 -4.32 16.90 13.40
C GLN A 35 -2.97 16.56 14.07
N LEU A 36 -2.40 17.50 14.85
CA LEU A 36 -1.16 17.25 15.58
C LEU A 36 -1.29 16.15 16.63
N LYS A 37 -2.42 16.07 17.34
CA LYS A 37 -2.67 14.97 18.29
C LYS A 37 -2.72 13.63 17.59
N VAL A 38 -3.44 13.54 16.48
CA VAL A 38 -3.53 12.31 15.67
C VAL A 38 -2.16 11.93 15.13
N ALA A 39 -1.38 12.87 14.62
CA ALA A 39 -0.02 12.63 14.14
C ALA A 39 0.89 12.06 15.24
N ARG A 40 0.84 12.62 16.46
CA ARG A 40 1.62 12.11 17.60
C ARG A 40 1.22 10.69 18.00
N ILE A 41 -0.08 10.42 18.08
CA ILE A 41 -0.59 9.08 18.39
C ILE A 41 -0.18 8.10 17.30
N ALA A 42 -0.32 8.47 16.03
CA ALA A 42 0.09 7.64 14.90
C ALA A 42 1.60 7.33 14.93
N THR A 43 2.45 8.33 15.22
CA THR A 43 3.90 8.13 15.37
C THR A 43 4.22 7.12 16.47
N LEU A 44 3.59 7.24 17.65
CA LEU A 44 3.79 6.31 18.76
C LEU A 44 3.33 4.89 18.41
N LEU A 45 2.16 4.75 17.77
CA LEU A 45 1.64 3.45 17.35
C LEU A 45 2.53 2.80 16.28
N LEU A 46 2.98 3.55 15.27
CA LEU A 46 3.90 3.06 14.25
C LEU A 46 5.23 2.62 14.85
N GLY A 47 5.78 3.40 15.79
CA GLY A 47 7.00 3.05 16.50
C GLY A 47 6.84 1.77 17.34
N MET A 48 5.71 1.62 18.03
CA MET A 48 5.41 0.42 18.82
C MET A 48 5.28 -0.82 17.90
N VAL A 49 4.53 -0.71 16.80
CA VAL A 49 4.39 -1.80 15.82
C VAL A 49 5.76 -2.16 15.23
N ALA A 50 6.58 -1.17 14.87
CA ALA A 50 7.93 -1.41 14.34
C ALA A 50 8.82 -2.17 15.33
N MET A 51 8.77 -1.82 16.63
CA MET A 51 9.51 -2.55 17.68
C MET A 51 9.03 -3.99 17.82
N ILE A 52 7.73 -4.23 17.86
CA ILE A 52 7.15 -5.58 17.95
C ILE A 52 7.57 -6.42 16.74
N LEU A 53 7.45 -5.89 15.52
CA LEU A 53 7.88 -6.58 14.31
C LEU A 53 9.39 -6.83 14.31
N GLY A 54 10.20 -5.89 14.78
CA GLY A 54 11.66 -6.07 14.92
C GLY A 54 12.04 -7.20 15.87
N ILE A 55 11.27 -7.42 16.94
CA ILE A 55 11.47 -8.54 17.87
C ILE A 55 11.04 -9.87 17.22
N ILE A 56 9.87 -9.91 16.59
CA ILE A 56 9.33 -11.11 15.93
C ILE A 56 10.27 -11.61 14.83
N PHE A 57 10.79 -10.69 14.03
CA PHE A 57 11.66 -10.99 12.89
C PHE A 57 13.16 -10.95 13.23
N LYS A 58 13.52 -10.99 14.51
CA LYS A 58 14.91 -11.00 14.96
C LYS A 58 15.65 -12.21 14.36
N GLY A 59 16.79 -11.93 13.69
CA GLY A 59 17.61 -12.97 13.06
C GLY A 59 17.27 -13.25 11.59
N GLN A 60 16.23 -12.61 11.05
CA GLN A 60 15.92 -12.71 9.62
C GLN A 60 16.87 -11.85 8.75
N ASN A 61 17.03 -12.22 7.48
CA ASN A 61 17.80 -11.43 6.54
C ASN A 61 17.11 -10.09 6.24
N VAL A 62 17.75 -8.98 6.63
CA VAL A 62 17.21 -7.62 6.47
C VAL A 62 16.92 -7.30 5.00
N ALA A 63 17.78 -7.69 4.05
CA ALA A 63 17.54 -7.42 2.64
C ALA A 63 16.29 -8.15 2.12
N TYR A 64 16.04 -9.35 2.61
CA TYR A 64 14.84 -10.11 2.30
C TYR A 64 13.57 -9.43 2.88
N MET A 65 13.63 -8.94 4.12
CA MET A 65 12.53 -8.22 4.76
C MET A 65 12.17 -6.94 4.02
N VAL A 66 13.18 -6.18 3.58
CA VAL A 66 12.98 -4.99 2.74
C VAL A 66 12.34 -5.39 1.40
N GLY A 67 12.78 -6.49 0.79
CA GLY A 67 12.17 -7.04 -0.43
C GLY A 67 10.70 -7.39 -0.27
N LEU A 68 10.29 -7.94 0.89
CA LEU A 68 8.87 -8.19 1.20
C LEU A 68 8.06 -6.90 1.35
N ALA A 69 8.62 -5.88 2.01
CA ALA A 69 7.97 -4.57 2.13
C ALA A 69 7.74 -3.92 0.75
N PHE A 70 8.73 -3.99 -0.14
CA PHE A 70 8.58 -3.54 -1.52
C PHE A 70 7.57 -4.38 -2.31
N ALA A 71 7.48 -5.68 -2.08
CA ALA A 71 6.49 -6.54 -2.72
C ALA A 71 5.06 -6.13 -2.33
N ILE A 72 4.81 -5.79 -1.06
CA ILE A 72 3.52 -5.27 -0.59
C ILE A 72 3.21 -3.94 -1.29
N ALA A 73 4.15 -2.99 -1.25
CA ALA A 73 3.98 -1.66 -1.85
C ALA A 73 3.78 -1.74 -3.36
N ALA A 74 4.53 -2.59 -4.06
CA ALA A 74 4.37 -2.82 -5.49
C ALA A 74 3.03 -3.46 -5.81
N SER A 75 2.58 -4.44 -5.04
CA SER A 75 1.28 -5.10 -5.25
C SER A 75 0.10 -4.14 -5.07
N ALA A 76 0.22 -3.17 -4.17
CA ALA A 76 -0.80 -2.17 -3.92
C ALA A 76 -0.79 -1.04 -4.97
N ASN A 77 0.37 -0.43 -5.18
CA ASN A 77 0.46 0.84 -5.88
C ASN A 77 0.81 0.71 -7.37
N PHE A 78 1.70 -0.21 -7.74
CA PHE A 78 2.22 -0.28 -9.10
C PHE A 78 1.14 -0.53 -10.16
N PRO A 79 0.21 -1.50 -10.00
CA PRO A 79 -0.88 -1.71 -10.96
C PRO A 79 -1.76 -0.49 -11.11
N THR A 80 -2.16 0.11 -10.01
CA THR A 80 -3.06 1.26 -10.00
C THR A 80 -2.41 2.49 -10.64
N LEU A 81 -1.16 2.80 -10.30
CA LEU A 81 -0.42 3.91 -10.90
C LEU A 81 -0.24 3.71 -12.41
N LEU A 82 0.19 2.51 -12.82
CA LEU A 82 0.41 2.23 -14.24
C LEU A 82 -0.91 2.32 -15.03
N MET A 83 -1.99 1.74 -14.51
CA MET A 83 -3.31 1.83 -15.15
C MET A 83 -3.83 3.27 -15.21
N SER A 84 -3.62 4.08 -14.17
CA SER A 84 -4.07 5.48 -14.15
C SER A 84 -3.38 6.35 -15.20
N MET A 85 -2.17 5.99 -15.59
CA MET A 85 -1.40 6.72 -16.61
C MET A 85 -1.67 6.21 -18.03
N LEU A 86 -1.93 4.92 -18.20
CA LEU A 86 -1.97 4.28 -19.51
C LEU A 86 -3.37 3.88 -19.98
N TRP A 87 -4.34 3.79 -19.09
CA TRP A 87 -5.65 3.26 -19.41
C TRP A 87 -6.79 4.18 -18.99
N ARG A 88 -7.48 4.76 -20.01
CA ARG A 88 -8.63 5.67 -19.82
C ARG A 88 -9.82 5.04 -19.09
N GLY A 89 -9.95 3.73 -19.15
CA GLY A 89 -11.07 3.00 -18.55
C GLY A 89 -10.95 2.78 -17.04
N LEU A 90 -9.87 3.23 -16.39
CA LEU A 90 -9.72 3.07 -14.94
C LEU A 90 -10.71 3.97 -14.19
N THR A 91 -11.53 3.34 -13.35
CA THR A 91 -12.45 4.06 -12.46
C THR A 91 -11.87 4.18 -11.04
N THR A 92 -12.33 5.16 -10.28
CA THR A 92 -11.93 5.32 -8.86
C THR A 92 -12.22 4.06 -8.05
N LYS A 93 -13.35 3.39 -8.31
CA LYS A 93 -13.68 2.12 -7.64
C LYS A 93 -12.74 0.99 -8.02
N GLY A 94 -12.35 0.90 -9.30
CA GLY A 94 -11.36 -0.04 -9.78
C GLY A 94 -9.98 0.18 -9.17
N ALA A 95 -9.54 1.44 -9.08
CA ALA A 95 -8.30 1.82 -8.44
C ALA A 95 -8.27 1.40 -6.95
N VAL A 96 -9.32 1.73 -6.19
CA VAL A 96 -9.44 1.35 -4.78
C VAL A 96 -9.46 -0.17 -4.61
N ALA A 97 -10.22 -0.89 -5.43
CA ALA A 97 -10.28 -2.35 -5.38
C ALA A 97 -8.91 -2.98 -5.67
N SER A 98 -8.19 -2.47 -6.67
CA SER A 98 -6.83 -2.90 -7.01
C SER A 98 -5.87 -2.75 -5.82
N ILE A 99 -5.85 -1.57 -5.19
CA ILE A 99 -5.00 -1.30 -4.02
C ILE A 99 -5.35 -2.21 -2.84
N VAL A 100 -6.64 -2.34 -2.52
CA VAL A 100 -7.11 -3.14 -1.40
C VAL A 100 -6.77 -4.61 -1.61
N VAL A 101 -7.14 -5.18 -2.75
CA VAL A 101 -6.86 -6.58 -3.06
C VAL A 101 -5.36 -6.84 -3.17
N GLY A 102 -4.59 -5.94 -3.80
CA GLY A 102 -3.13 -6.03 -3.88
C GLY A 102 -2.48 -6.08 -2.51
N THR A 103 -2.89 -5.19 -1.61
CA THR A 103 -2.37 -5.14 -0.23
C THR A 103 -2.73 -6.39 0.56
N PHE A 104 -4.01 -6.73 0.63
CA PHE A 104 -4.47 -7.86 1.44
C PHE A 104 -3.97 -9.20 0.91
N SER A 105 -3.95 -9.41 -0.41
CA SER A 105 -3.39 -10.63 -1.00
C SER A 105 -1.90 -10.76 -0.71
N ALA A 106 -1.13 -9.67 -0.78
CA ALA A 106 0.28 -9.69 -0.43
C ALA A 106 0.51 -10.07 1.03
N LEU A 107 -0.23 -9.46 1.96
CA LEU A 107 -0.14 -9.78 3.40
C LEU A 107 -0.51 -11.25 3.68
N ILE A 108 -1.60 -11.74 3.09
CA ILE A 108 -2.04 -13.14 3.27
C ILE A 108 -0.98 -14.11 2.71
N LEU A 109 -0.47 -13.87 1.50
CA LEU A 109 0.52 -14.76 0.92
C LEU A 109 1.88 -14.69 1.62
N ILE A 110 2.27 -13.54 2.18
CA ILE A 110 3.44 -13.44 3.05
C ILE A 110 3.24 -14.30 4.31
N TYR A 111 2.06 -14.20 4.93
CA TYR A 111 1.76 -15.02 6.11
C TYR A 111 1.81 -16.52 5.81
N LEU A 112 1.38 -16.94 4.61
CA LEU A 112 1.41 -18.34 4.16
C LEU A 112 2.76 -18.77 3.59
N SER A 113 3.70 -17.84 3.39
CA SER A 113 5.01 -18.08 2.77
C SER A 113 5.97 -18.80 3.72
N PRO A 114 7.05 -19.40 3.18
CA PRO A 114 8.11 -20.04 3.97
C PRO A 114 8.73 -19.10 5.01
N ALA A 115 8.80 -17.80 4.72
CA ALA A 115 9.38 -16.81 5.64
C ALA A 115 8.67 -16.75 6.99
N ILE A 116 7.35 -16.87 7.02
CA ILE A 116 6.61 -16.87 8.28
C ILE A 116 6.35 -18.30 8.75
N GLN A 117 5.88 -19.18 7.88
CA GLN A 117 5.51 -20.54 8.29
C GLN A 117 6.70 -21.37 8.79
N ILE A 118 7.84 -21.30 8.13
CA ILE A 118 9.02 -22.09 8.49
C ILE A 118 9.97 -21.31 9.39
N ASP A 119 10.35 -20.08 8.99
CA ASP A 119 11.40 -19.35 9.68
C ASP A 119 10.95 -18.78 11.03
N VAL A 120 9.70 -18.28 11.12
CA VAL A 120 9.12 -17.69 12.34
C VAL A 120 8.32 -18.71 13.14
N LEU A 121 7.33 -19.37 12.53
CA LEU A 121 6.41 -20.29 13.21
C LEU A 121 6.97 -21.71 13.40
N LYS A 122 8.11 -22.02 12.75
CA LYS A 122 8.80 -23.32 12.84
C LYS A 122 7.95 -24.52 12.39
N HIS A 123 7.02 -24.30 11.46
CA HIS A 123 6.28 -25.38 10.82
C HIS A 123 7.18 -26.17 9.88
N GLN A 124 6.84 -27.44 9.62
CA GLN A 124 7.64 -28.33 8.76
C GLN A 124 7.52 -27.99 7.26
N ALA A 125 6.43 -27.35 6.86
CA ALA A 125 6.16 -26.95 5.49
C ALA A 125 5.38 -25.62 5.44
N ALA A 126 5.59 -24.86 4.37
CA ALA A 126 4.80 -23.68 4.05
C ALA A 126 3.64 -24.05 3.14
N ILE A 127 2.51 -23.37 3.31
CA ILE A 127 1.31 -23.57 2.49
C ILE A 127 1.53 -22.96 1.10
N PHE A 128 2.18 -21.79 1.05
CA PHE A 128 2.50 -21.10 -0.20
C PHE A 128 4.00 -21.28 -0.51
N PRO A 129 4.36 -21.82 -1.71
CA PRO A 129 5.74 -22.24 -1.98
C PRO A 129 6.71 -21.10 -2.31
N LEU A 130 6.18 -19.94 -2.74
CA LEU A 130 7.02 -18.82 -3.15
C LEU A 130 7.44 -17.95 -1.96
N LYS A 131 8.71 -17.60 -1.90
CA LYS A 131 9.23 -16.68 -0.88
C LYS A 131 8.75 -15.24 -1.09
N ASN A 132 8.54 -14.83 -2.34
CA ASN A 132 8.05 -13.49 -2.67
C ASN A 132 6.66 -13.58 -3.32
N PRO A 133 5.63 -13.01 -2.70
CA PRO A 133 4.26 -13.07 -3.21
C PRO A 133 4.00 -12.17 -4.43
N GLY A 134 4.88 -11.19 -4.69
CA GLY A 134 4.70 -10.18 -5.74
C GLY A 134 4.40 -10.76 -7.13
N LEU A 135 4.97 -11.95 -7.45
CA LEU A 135 4.70 -12.64 -8.70
C LEU A 135 3.21 -13.01 -8.92
N VAL A 136 2.48 -13.21 -7.84
CA VAL A 136 1.05 -13.55 -7.87
C VAL A 136 0.20 -12.32 -7.59
N THR A 137 0.57 -11.52 -6.61
CA THR A 137 -0.26 -10.41 -6.13
C THR A 137 -0.28 -9.22 -7.08
N ILE A 138 0.80 -8.93 -7.79
CA ILE A 138 0.83 -7.85 -8.79
C ILE A 138 -0.12 -8.14 -9.96
N PRO A 139 -0.04 -9.29 -10.65
CA PRO A 139 -1.00 -9.65 -11.70
C PRO A 139 -2.44 -9.69 -11.19
N LEU A 140 -2.67 -10.21 -9.99
CA LEU A 140 -4.00 -10.24 -9.37
C LEU A 140 -4.57 -8.83 -9.19
N SER A 141 -3.76 -7.91 -8.71
CA SER A 141 -4.16 -6.51 -8.51
C SER A 141 -4.52 -5.83 -9.84
N PHE A 142 -3.77 -6.09 -10.93
CA PHE A 142 -4.13 -5.65 -12.28
C PHE A 142 -5.49 -6.20 -12.73
N ILE A 143 -5.68 -7.50 -12.60
CA ILE A 143 -6.92 -8.17 -13.02
C ILE A 143 -8.11 -7.57 -12.27
N VAL A 144 -8.01 -7.42 -10.96
CA VAL A 144 -9.11 -6.87 -10.13
C VAL A 144 -9.39 -5.41 -10.52
N GLY A 145 -8.35 -4.59 -10.70
CA GLY A 145 -8.51 -3.21 -11.14
C GLY A 145 -9.25 -3.10 -12.47
N ILE A 146 -8.85 -3.92 -13.45
CA ILE A 146 -9.49 -3.96 -14.77
C ILE A 146 -10.93 -4.45 -14.66
N VAL A 147 -11.17 -5.58 -14.00
CA VAL A 147 -12.50 -6.18 -13.88
C VAL A 147 -13.47 -5.22 -13.20
N VAL A 148 -13.08 -4.65 -12.05
CA VAL A 148 -13.96 -3.72 -11.33
C VAL A 148 -14.21 -2.45 -12.15
N SER A 149 -13.21 -1.94 -12.88
CA SER A 149 -13.38 -0.76 -13.74
C SER A 149 -14.33 -1.03 -14.91
N LEU A 150 -14.29 -2.23 -15.50
CA LEU A 150 -15.23 -2.62 -16.57
C LEU A 150 -16.69 -2.71 -16.10
N PHE A 151 -16.90 -3.08 -14.83
CA PHE A 151 -18.25 -3.15 -14.23
C PHE A 151 -18.70 -1.83 -13.58
N THR A 152 -17.87 -0.80 -13.57
CA THR A 152 -18.18 0.49 -12.97
C THR A 152 -18.00 1.61 -13.98
N THR A 153 -18.99 2.51 -14.03
CA THR A 153 -18.91 3.72 -14.86
C THR A 153 -18.64 4.92 -13.96
N GLU A 154 -17.77 5.82 -14.41
CA GLU A 154 -17.47 7.07 -13.73
C GLU A 154 -17.71 8.22 -14.70
N VAL A 155 -18.64 9.11 -14.34
CA VAL A 155 -18.94 10.31 -15.14
C VAL A 155 -17.75 11.27 -15.05
N GLY A 156 -17.27 11.74 -16.21
CA GLY A 156 -16.11 12.65 -16.27
C GLY A 156 -14.74 11.95 -16.20
N ALA A 157 -14.67 10.63 -16.31
CA ALA A 157 -13.41 9.90 -16.34
C ALA A 157 -12.53 10.31 -17.54
N ASP A 158 -13.15 10.52 -18.70
CA ASP A 158 -12.44 10.94 -19.91
C ASP A 158 -11.82 12.35 -19.78
N GLU A 159 -12.52 13.27 -19.12
CA GLU A 159 -12.02 14.64 -18.87
C GLU A 159 -10.82 14.62 -17.92
N LYS A 160 -10.90 13.87 -16.85
CA LYS A 160 -9.81 13.69 -15.88
C LYS A 160 -8.59 13.03 -16.52
N PHE A 161 -8.81 12.06 -17.39
CA PHE A 161 -7.72 11.40 -18.10
C PHE A 161 -7.04 12.36 -19.08
N ALA A 162 -7.81 13.13 -19.86
CA ALA A 162 -7.28 14.13 -20.78
C ALA A 162 -6.44 15.20 -20.05
N GLU A 163 -6.91 15.67 -18.88
CA GLU A 163 -6.15 16.60 -18.04
C GLU A 163 -4.82 15.99 -17.57
N THR A 164 -4.84 14.72 -17.21
CA THR A 164 -3.62 14.00 -16.79
C THR A 164 -2.66 13.81 -17.96
N GLU A 165 -3.17 13.47 -19.14
CA GLU A 165 -2.39 13.31 -20.37
C GLU A 165 -1.67 14.62 -20.76
N HIS A 166 -2.38 15.77 -20.72
CA HIS A 166 -1.79 17.08 -20.94
C HIS A 166 -0.68 17.41 -19.94
N ARG A 167 -0.89 17.11 -18.67
CA ARG A 167 0.14 17.32 -17.62
C ARG A 167 1.39 16.45 -17.85
N ILE A 168 1.22 15.21 -18.30
CA ILE A 168 2.33 14.29 -18.59
C ILE A 168 3.07 14.69 -19.85
N ALA A 169 2.36 15.13 -20.88
CA ALA A 169 2.94 15.57 -22.17
C ALA A 169 3.72 16.88 -22.04
N GLY A 170 3.56 17.62 -20.94
CA GLY A 170 4.26 18.90 -20.73
C GLY A 170 3.69 20.07 -21.54
N ASP A 171 2.50 19.92 -22.08
CA ASP A 171 1.75 21.00 -22.75
C ASP A 171 1.16 21.91 -21.66
N TYR A 172 1.86 23.02 -21.37
CA TYR A 172 1.40 24.12 -20.52
C TYR A 172 0.63 25.15 -21.33
#